data_2830f3a44f4fc661d7279449d70739da
#
_entry.id   2830f3a44f4fc661d7279449d70739da
#
_cell.length_a   1.000
_cell.length_b   1.000
_cell.length_c   1.000
_cell.angle_alpha   90.00
_cell.angle_beta   90.00
_cell.angle_gamma   90.00
#
_symmetry.space_group_name_H-M   'P 1'
#
loop_
_entity.id
_entity.type
_entity.pdbx_description
1 polymer ?
#
loop_
_entity_poly.entity_id
_entity_poly.type
_entity_poly.pdbx_seq_one_letter_code
_entity_poly.pdbx_strand_id
1 'polypeptide(L)' 'MTDETLNIAMINSFNVIVLDYDWEDIIDGKNPYFAHNVARRFPSKRELENILKYFIETEDYERCASLQRYMKEDLKV' A
#
# COMPACT_ATOMS: atom_id res chain seq x y z
N MET A 1 4.61 16.51 -1.99
CA MET A 1 5.27 15.23 -1.63
C MET A 1 6.38 14.95 -2.62
N THR A 2 7.59 14.65 -2.14
CA THR A 2 8.69 14.30 -3.03
C THR A 2 8.49 12.87 -3.58
N ASP A 3 9.20 12.56 -4.67
CA ASP A 3 9.11 11.21 -5.25
C ASP A 3 9.57 10.15 -4.26
N GLU A 4 10.58 10.46 -3.45
CA GLU A 4 11.07 9.55 -2.42
C GLU A 4 10.01 9.31 -1.34
N THR A 5 9.38 10.38 -0.87
CA THR A 5 8.32 10.28 0.13
C THR A 5 7.13 9.49 -0.42
N LEU A 6 6.76 9.74 -1.67
CA LEU A 6 5.69 9.00 -2.32
C LEU A 6 6.02 7.51 -2.41
N ASN A 7 7.24 7.18 -2.80
CA ASN A 7 7.68 5.79 -2.89
C ASN A 7 7.60 5.09 -1.53
N ILE A 8 8.06 5.76 -0.47
CA ILE A 8 7.98 5.23 0.90
C ILE A 8 6.53 5.02 1.31
N ALA A 9 5.66 5.99 1.03
CA ALA A 9 4.25 5.89 1.37
C ALA A 9 3.58 4.69 0.68
N MET A 10 3.88 4.50 -0.60
CA MET A 10 3.31 3.37 -1.36
C MET A 10 3.79 2.03 -0.84
N ILE A 11 5.09 1.91 -0.53
CA ILE A 11 5.65 0.67 0.01
C ILE A 11 5.10 0.39 1.41
N ASN A 12 5.01 1.40 2.26
CA ASN A 12 4.45 1.23 3.61
C ASN A 12 3.00 0.77 3.55
N SER A 13 2.20 1.39 2.67
CA SER A 13 0.81 0.98 2.48
C SER A 13 0.71 -0.45 1.99
N PHE A 14 1.56 -0.83 1.03
CA PHE A 14 1.61 -2.20 0.55
C PHE A 14 1.91 -3.18 1.70
N ASN A 15 2.91 -2.86 2.51
CA ASN A 15 3.32 -3.74 3.61
C ASN A 15 2.19 -3.92 4.63
N VAL A 16 1.47 -2.86 4.95
CA VAL A 16 0.36 -2.94 5.90
C VAL A 16 -0.81 -3.73 5.30
N ILE A 17 -1.15 -3.46 4.06
CA ILE A 17 -2.33 -4.07 3.41
C ILE A 17 -2.08 -5.53 3.06
N VAL A 18 -0.96 -5.83 2.41
CA VAL A 18 -0.72 -7.14 1.83
C VAL A 18 0.06 -8.05 2.77
N LEU A 19 1.06 -7.51 3.48
CA LEU A 19 1.91 -8.29 4.37
C LEU A 19 1.48 -8.22 5.83
N ASP A 20 0.41 -7.51 6.10
CA ASP A 20 -0.19 -7.42 7.44
C ASP A 20 0.76 -6.83 8.50
N TYR A 21 1.61 -5.91 8.09
CA TYR A 21 2.48 -5.20 9.02
C TYR A 21 1.65 -4.29 9.92
N ASP A 22 2.12 -4.11 11.15
CA ASP A 22 1.49 -3.21 12.10
C ASP A 22 1.81 -1.76 11.72
N TRP A 23 0.78 -0.99 11.32
CA TRP A 23 0.96 0.39 10.93
C TRP A 23 1.42 1.29 12.10
N GLU A 24 1.13 0.89 13.33
CA GLU A 24 1.57 1.64 14.51
C GLU A 24 3.09 1.62 14.66
N ASP A 25 3.73 0.51 14.33
CA ASP A 25 5.18 0.39 14.34
C ASP A 25 5.81 1.29 13.28
N ILE A 26 5.16 1.43 12.13
CA ILE A 26 5.63 2.29 11.06
C ILE A 26 5.51 3.76 11.45
N ILE A 27 4.42 4.15 12.11
CA ILE A 27 4.22 5.53 12.57
C ILE A 27 5.28 5.94 13.58
N ASP A 28 5.69 5.03 14.44
CA ASP A 28 6.73 5.29 15.43
C ASP A 28 8.13 5.28 14.81
N GLY A 29 8.26 4.90 13.55
CA GLY A 29 9.53 4.84 12.85
C GLY A 29 9.92 6.16 12.19
N LYS A 30 10.97 6.10 11.36
CA LYS A 30 11.53 7.28 10.71
C LYS A 30 10.71 7.78 9.51
N ASN A 31 9.93 6.90 8.90
CA ASN A 31 9.20 7.21 7.66
C ASN A 31 7.73 6.87 7.81
N PRO A 32 6.96 7.67 8.59
CA PRO A 32 5.56 7.37 8.90
C PRO A 32 4.60 7.87 7.82
N TYR A 33 4.87 7.51 6.58
CA TYR A 33 4.05 7.94 5.45
C TYR A 33 3.22 6.79 4.89
N PHE A 34 1.97 7.08 4.53
CA PHE A 34 1.06 6.10 3.95
C PHE A 34 0.29 6.70 2.78
N ALA A 35 -0.06 5.86 1.82
CA ALA A 35 -0.85 6.23 0.65
C ALA A 35 -2.34 5.88 0.83
N HIS A 36 -2.72 5.41 2.01
CA HIS A 36 -4.12 5.08 2.32
C HIS A 36 -4.43 5.51 3.76
N ASN A 37 -5.71 5.50 4.10
CA ASN A 37 -6.13 5.85 5.46
C ASN A 37 -5.95 4.63 6.37
N VAL A 38 -4.88 4.64 7.18
CA VAL A 38 -4.55 3.53 8.06
C VAL A 38 -5.53 3.36 9.23
N ALA A 39 -6.32 4.39 9.53
CA ALA A 39 -7.34 4.29 10.57
C ALA A 39 -8.52 3.42 10.14
N ARG A 40 -8.67 3.16 8.85
CA ARG A 40 -9.70 2.27 8.33
C ARG A 40 -9.22 0.84 8.42
N ARG A 41 -10.13 -0.05 8.78
CA ARG A 41 -9.83 -1.48 8.85
C ARG A 41 -9.46 -2.05 7.48
N PHE A 42 -10.13 -1.59 6.43
CA PHE A 42 -9.88 -2.04 5.07
C PHE A 42 -9.68 -0.83 4.17
N PRO A 43 -8.72 -0.88 3.26
CA PRO A 43 -8.53 0.19 2.28
C PRO A 43 -9.69 0.24 1.29
N SER A 44 -9.98 1.41 0.75
CA SER A 44 -10.99 1.55 -0.30
C SER A 44 -10.44 0.99 -1.61
N LYS A 45 -11.36 0.63 -2.52
CA LYS A 45 -10.97 0.17 -3.85
C LYS A 45 -10.13 1.22 -4.57
N ARG A 46 -10.49 2.51 -4.41
CA ARG A 46 -9.76 3.61 -5.03
C ARG A 46 -8.33 3.69 -4.52
N GLU A 47 -8.14 3.53 -3.21
CA GLU A 47 -6.82 3.53 -2.62
C GLU A 47 -5.97 2.39 -3.17
N LEU A 48 -6.54 1.20 -3.29
CA LEU A 48 -5.86 0.03 -3.84
C LEU A 48 -5.50 0.22 -5.31
N GLU A 49 -6.40 0.79 -6.10
CA GLU A 49 -6.14 1.05 -7.51
C GLU A 49 -5.01 2.07 -7.69
N ASN A 50 -4.97 3.10 -6.85
CA ASN A 50 -3.90 4.10 -6.90
C ASN A 50 -2.55 3.48 -6.55
N ILE A 51 -2.49 2.63 -5.56
CA ILE A 51 -1.26 1.94 -5.17
C ILE A 51 -0.81 1.00 -6.29
N LEU A 52 -1.74 0.24 -6.85
CA LEU A 52 -1.45 -0.67 -7.95
C LEU A 52 -0.90 0.09 -9.16
N LYS A 53 -1.53 1.20 -9.52
CA LYS A 53 -1.09 2.04 -10.63
C LYS A 53 0.33 2.54 -10.42
N TYR A 54 0.65 2.94 -9.19
CA TYR A 54 2.00 3.40 -8.86
C TYR A 54 3.03 2.31 -9.15
N PHE A 55 2.77 1.08 -8.69
CA PHE A 55 3.72 -0.02 -8.90
C PHE A 55 3.81 -0.45 -10.36
N ILE A 56 2.73 -0.32 -11.13
CA ILE A 56 2.78 -0.54 -12.57
C ILE A 56 3.70 0.51 -13.23
N GLU A 57 3.54 1.77 -12.88
CA GLU A 57 4.35 2.86 -13.44
C GLU A 57 5.82 2.76 -13.07
N THR A 58 6.13 2.24 -11.90
CA THR A 58 7.51 2.04 -11.47
C THR A 58 8.07 0.67 -11.86
N GLU A 59 7.29 -0.12 -12.59
CA GLU A 59 7.65 -1.45 -13.07
C GLU A 59 7.98 -2.43 -11.94
N ASP A 60 7.36 -2.24 -10.78
CA ASP A 60 7.49 -3.16 -9.64
C ASP A 60 6.43 -4.26 -9.76
N TYR A 61 6.64 -5.17 -10.69
CA TYR A 61 5.64 -6.17 -11.05
C TYR A 61 5.41 -7.22 -9.96
N GLU A 62 6.40 -7.44 -9.11
CA GLU A 62 6.23 -8.37 -7.98
C GLU A 62 5.18 -7.85 -7.00
N ARG A 63 5.26 -6.55 -6.65
CA ARG A 63 4.25 -5.93 -5.79
C ARG A 63 2.91 -5.82 -6.49
N CYS A 64 2.91 -5.56 -7.80
CA CYS A 64 1.67 -5.55 -8.57
C CYS A 64 0.96 -6.91 -8.48
N ALA A 65 1.67 -7.99 -8.68
CA ALA A 65 1.10 -9.32 -8.63
C ALA A 65 0.54 -9.64 -7.24
N SER A 66 1.29 -9.30 -6.19
CA SER A 66 0.86 -9.51 -4.81
C SER A 66 -0.39 -8.70 -4.48
N LEU A 67 -0.42 -7.44 -4.91
CA LEU A 67 -1.57 -6.57 -4.66
C LEU A 67 -2.80 -7.03 -5.44
N GLN A 68 -2.62 -7.46 -6.68
CA GLN A 68 -3.73 -8.00 -7.48
C GLN A 68 -4.30 -9.26 -6.85
N ARG A 69 -3.44 -10.13 -6.32
CA ARG A 69 -3.89 -11.31 -5.59
C ARG A 69 -4.68 -10.93 -4.36
N TYR A 70 -4.21 -9.95 -3.60
CA TYR A 70 -4.93 -9.46 -2.43
C TYR A 70 -6.32 -8.94 -2.83
N MET A 71 -6.39 -8.12 -3.88
CA MET A 71 -7.66 -7.56 -4.34
C MET A 71 -8.63 -8.63 -4.81
N LYS A 72 -8.10 -9.71 -5.37
CA LYS A 72 -8.93 -10.81 -5.89
C LYS A 72 -9.40 -11.76 -4.79
N GLU A 73 -8.53 -12.06 -3.83
CA GLU A 73 -8.80 -13.09 -2.81
C GLU A 73 -9.38 -12.53 -1.52
N ASP A 74 -8.86 -11.38 -1.06
CA ASP A 74 -9.21 -10.83 0.25
C ASP A 74 -10.28 -9.75 0.18
N LEU A 75 -10.42 -9.13 -0.98
CA LEU A 75 -11.44 -8.11 -1.21
C LEU A 75 -12.61 -8.70 -1.97
N LYS A 76 -13.08 -9.83 -1.53
CA LYS A 76 -14.25 -10.46 -2.15
C LYS A 76 -15.48 -9.61 -1.88
N VAL A 77 -15.86 -8.90 -2.86
CA VAL A 77 -17.10 -8.16 -2.83
C VAL A 77 -18.00 -8.73 -3.91
#